data_cd151c4f2105dd61ffb319c88d683f01
#
_entry.id   cd151c4f2105dd61ffb319c88d683f01
#
_cell.length_a   1.000
_cell.length_b   1.000
_cell.length_c   1.000
_cell.angle_alpha   90.00
_cell.angle_beta   90.00
_cell.angle_gamma   90.00
#
_symmetry.space_group_name_H-M   'P 1'
#
loop_
_entity.id
_entity.type
_entity.pdbx_description
1 polymer ?
#
loop_
_entity_poly.entity_id
_entity_poly.type
_entity_poly.pdbx_seq_one_letter_code
_entity_poly.pdbx_strand_id
1 'polypeptide(L)'
;MQLSSQTLSLSEKLNLLADAAKYDVACTSSGVNRAGKQGHLGNSVSCGICHSFSSDGRCISLLKILQSNDCIYDCKYCVNRAGNDRQRATFTPEEVCTLVTEFYRRNYIEGLFLSSAVCKNPAHTMELMYRTLHLLRNRYRFNGYIHVKAIPGAPVELIEKTGYLADRMSVNLELPTGEGLQKLAPQKTQKAILKPMRQIQSGIVDYRLTAGKSAFLERSSGNRYLSHSIFDTRKQISASAADLGWISSSSARSLPEKERSAPFVPAGQSTQMIIGATKENDYQLLSTSQLLYQQYDLKRVFYSAYIPVNEDSALPSRETKPPLLREHRLYQADWLLRFYGFQADELLDEAHPNFHAQLYPKCDWALRHMELFPLEINMAEYADLLRVPGIGPKSAMRIVKSRRSSHLSFEHLKKIGVVLKRAKYFITCEGKMMYHMRLEQQFLTRQLTGEEAASNWEVSHPEQYQQLSLFDAAVPGHI
;
A
#
# COMPACT_ATOMS: atom_id res chain seq x y z
N MET A 1 33.32 21.45 20.19
CA MET A 1 34.14 21.09 19.02
C MET A 1 33.26 21.14 17.81
N GLN A 2 33.28 22.21 17.01
CA GLN A 2 32.55 22.33 15.77
C GLN A 2 33.23 21.40 14.76
N LEU A 3 32.57 20.27 14.45
CA LEU A 3 32.95 19.47 13.31
C LEU A 3 32.63 20.28 12.05
N SER A 4 33.68 20.59 11.29
CA SER A 4 33.57 21.23 9.98
C SER A 4 32.52 20.51 9.12
N SER A 5 31.53 21.24 8.66
CA SER A 5 30.53 20.75 7.69
C SER A 5 31.24 20.45 6.37
N GLN A 6 31.79 19.25 6.23
CA GLN A 6 32.17 18.75 4.91
C GLN A 6 30.89 18.69 4.07
N THR A 7 30.88 19.45 2.98
CA THR A 7 29.79 19.42 2.00
C THR A 7 29.78 18.05 1.34
N LEU A 8 28.81 17.22 1.71
CA LEU A 8 28.61 15.89 1.12
C LEU A 8 28.46 16.00 -0.39
N SER A 9 29.16 15.15 -1.11
CA SER A 9 28.97 14.97 -2.56
C SER A 9 27.54 14.49 -2.88
N LEU A 10 27.09 14.70 -4.11
CA LEU A 10 25.78 14.24 -4.56
C LEU A 10 25.60 12.71 -4.41
N SER A 11 26.66 11.93 -4.62
CA SER A 11 26.66 10.48 -4.45
C SER A 11 26.50 10.07 -2.99
N GLU A 12 27.19 10.74 -2.06
CA GLU A 12 27.08 10.47 -0.63
C GLU A 12 25.67 10.83 -0.10
N LYS A 13 25.12 11.98 -0.53
CA LYS A 13 23.74 12.34 -0.22
C LYS A 13 22.75 11.30 -0.77
N LEU A 14 22.95 10.81 -1.99
CA LEU A 14 22.08 9.79 -2.60
C LEU A 14 22.08 8.51 -1.77
N ASN A 15 23.24 8.00 -1.41
CA ASN A 15 23.35 6.78 -0.60
C ASN A 15 22.64 6.96 0.76
N LEU A 16 22.87 8.08 1.44
CA LEU A 16 22.30 8.36 2.74
C LEU A 16 20.76 8.53 2.69
N LEU A 17 20.25 9.29 1.73
CA LEU A 17 18.84 9.64 1.65
C LEU A 17 18.00 8.56 0.97
N ALA A 18 18.58 7.73 0.12
CA ALA A 18 17.94 6.53 -0.42
C ALA A 18 17.90 5.41 0.64
N ASP A 19 18.96 5.19 1.41
CA ASP A 19 18.95 4.22 2.53
C ASP A 19 17.90 4.61 3.58
N ALA A 20 17.81 5.88 3.94
CA ALA A 20 16.79 6.36 4.87
C ALA A 20 15.35 6.19 4.32
N ALA A 21 15.16 6.21 3.00
CA ALA A 21 13.86 6.03 2.36
C ALA A 21 13.36 4.57 2.36
N LYS A 22 14.20 3.57 2.61
CA LYS A 22 13.79 2.15 2.60
C LYS A 22 12.73 1.81 3.66
N TYR A 23 12.71 2.53 4.75
CA TYR A 23 11.71 2.35 5.83
C TYR A 23 10.34 2.93 5.49
N ASP A 24 10.20 3.59 4.36
CA ASP A 24 8.96 4.14 3.85
C ASP A 24 8.31 3.16 2.88
N VAL A 25 7.37 2.34 3.35
CA VAL A 25 6.81 1.22 2.59
C VAL A 25 5.67 1.69 1.69
N ALA A 26 5.97 2.43 0.66
CA ALA A 26 5.01 2.66 -0.41
C ALA A 26 5.28 1.77 -1.65
N CYS A 27 6.28 0.89 -1.58
CA CYS A 27 6.71 0.03 -2.68
C CYS A 27 7.52 -1.16 -2.16
N THR A 28 7.39 -2.32 -2.81
CA THR A 28 8.28 -3.46 -2.62
C THR A 28 9.62 -3.18 -3.28
N SER A 29 10.66 -2.91 -2.51
CA SER A 29 12.04 -2.78 -3.03
C SER A 29 12.69 -4.16 -3.05
N SER A 30 13.33 -4.52 -4.18
CA SER A 30 14.25 -5.66 -4.21
C SER A 30 15.53 -5.29 -3.45
N GLY A 31 15.78 -5.91 -2.29
CA GLY A 31 16.94 -5.62 -1.43
C GLY A 31 18.26 -6.22 -1.92
N VAL A 32 18.51 -6.36 -3.22
CA VAL A 32 19.72 -6.98 -3.75
C VAL A 32 20.82 -5.95 -3.93
N ASN A 33 21.95 -6.15 -3.22
CA ASN A 33 23.17 -5.37 -3.36
C ASN A 33 24.31 -6.28 -3.87
N ARG A 34 24.76 -6.06 -5.12
CA ARG A 34 25.88 -6.76 -5.73
C ARG A 34 26.89 -5.75 -6.26
N ALA A 35 28.12 -5.76 -5.72
CA ALA A 35 29.22 -5.00 -6.29
C ALA A 35 29.64 -5.58 -7.66
N GLY A 36 30.01 -4.71 -8.60
CA GLY A 36 30.54 -5.10 -9.89
C GLY A 36 31.81 -5.94 -9.71
N LYS A 37 31.92 -7.07 -10.43
CA LYS A 37 33.14 -7.88 -10.50
C LYS A 37 33.81 -7.63 -11.85
N GLN A 38 35.16 -7.54 -11.83
CA GLN A 38 35.94 -7.39 -13.04
C GLN A 38 35.69 -8.56 -14.00
N GLY A 39 35.29 -8.26 -15.26
CA GLY A 39 34.91 -9.25 -16.25
C GLY A 39 33.42 -9.62 -16.29
N HIS A 40 32.57 -9.01 -15.46
CA HIS A 40 31.11 -9.19 -15.49
C HIS A 40 30.39 -7.88 -15.84
N LEU A 41 29.33 -7.98 -16.64
CA LEU A 41 28.48 -6.84 -17.01
C LEU A 41 27.45 -6.58 -15.90
N GLY A 42 27.46 -5.35 -15.33
CA GLY A 42 26.47 -4.84 -14.40
C GLY A 42 26.83 -4.94 -12.92
N ASN A 43 26.27 -4.02 -12.17
CA ASN A 43 26.20 -4.03 -10.71
C ASN A 43 24.73 -3.89 -10.30
N SER A 44 24.36 -4.46 -9.17
CA SER A 44 23.07 -4.21 -8.54
C SER A 44 23.33 -3.43 -7.27
N VAL A 45 22.88 -2.19 -7.23
CA VAL A 45 22.95 -1.35 -6.04
C VAL A 45 21.53 -1.28 -5.46
N SER A 46 21.35 -1.60 -4.20
CA SER A 46 20.06 -1.51 -3.50
C SER A 46 19.62 -0.05 -3.25
N CYS A 47 20.10 0.87 -4.07
CA CYS A 47 19.84 2.29 -3.94
C CYS A 47 18.47 2.66 -4.49
N GLY A 48 17.49 2.85 -3.59
CA GLY A 48 16.37 3.76 -3.82
C GLY A 48 15.46 3.49 -5.03
N ILE A 49 15.65 2.41 -5.79
CA ILE A 49 14.72 2.04 -6.86
C ILE A 49 13.68 1.11 -6.31
N CYS A 50 12.44 1.56 -6.32
CA CYS A 50 11.29 0.75 -5.92
C CYS A 50 10.40 0.45 -7.13
N HIS A 51 9.66 -0.63 -7.05
CA HIS A 51 8.70 -1.04 -8.05
C HIS A 51 7.28 -0.75 -7.60
N SER A 52 6.52 -0.02 -8.40
CA SER A 52 5.10 0.23 -8.20
C SER A 52 4.32 -0.36 -9.37
N PHE A 53 3.10 -0.83 -9.11
CA PHE A 53 2.23 -1.31 -10.19
C PHE A 53 1.32 -0.18 -10.67
N SER A 54 1.29 0.04 -11.98
CA SER A 54 0.32 0.93 -12.60
C SER A 54 -1.06 0.28 -12.66
N SER A 55 -2.09 1.03 -13.04
CA SER A 55 -3.46 0.54 -13.16
C SER A 55 -3.65 -0.56 -14.20
N ASP A 56 -2.75 -0.64 -15.19
CA ASP A 56 -2.71 -1.66 -16.24
C ASP A 56 -1.88 -2.90 -15.84
N GLY A 57 -1.35 -2.95 -14.61
CA GLY A 57 -0.59 -4.08 -14.07
C GLY A 57 0.90 -4.08 -14.43
N ARG A 58 1.42 -3.05 -15.13
CA ARG A 58 2.86 -2.92 -15.39
C ARG A 58 3.60 -2.54 -14.11
N CYS A 59 4.80 -3.08 -13.97
CA CYS A 59 5.74 -2.69 -12.92
C CYS A 59 6.47 -1.42 -13.35
N ILE A 60 6.40 -0.37 -12.53
CA ILE A 60 7.05 0.92 -12.75
C ILE A 60 8.22 1.04 -11.78
N SER A 61 9.42 1.30 -12.30
CA SER A 61 10.62 1.54 -11.50
C SER A 61 10.67 3.01 -11.07
N LEU A 62 10.72 3.28 -9.77
CA LEU A 62 10.75 4.63 -9.22
C LEU A 62 12.05 4.88 -8.46
N LEU A 63 12.67 6.04 -8.68
CA LEU A 63 13.69 6.54 -7.75
C LEU A 63 13.00 6.97 -6.46
N LYS A 64 13.29 6.26 -5.38
CA LYS A 64 12.73 6.52 -4.05
C LYS A 64 13.76 7.17 -3.15
N ILE A 65 13.55 8.42 -2.83
CA ILE A 65 14.47 9.23 -2.03
C ILE A 65 13.73 10.12 -1.04
N LEU A 66 14.45 10.52 0.02
CA LEU A 66 14.06 11.63 0.87
C LEU A 66 14.63 12.93 0.32
N GLN A 67 13.86 14.02 0.36
CA GLN A 67 14.36 15.37 0.13
C GLN A 67 15.36 15.75 1.25
N SER A 68 15.05 15.35 2.49
CA SER A 68 15.89 15.53 3.66
C SER A 68 15.67 14.41 4.67
N ASN A 69 16.72 14.00 5.41
CA ASN A 69 16.59 13.17 6.60
C ASN A 69 16.79 13.98 7.90
N ASP A 70 16.96 15.28 7.80
CA ASP A 70 17.04 16.18 8.95
C ASP A 70 15.64 16.50 9.47
N CYS A 71 15.26 15.88 10.60
CA CYS A 71 13.90 15.96 11.13
C CYS A 71 13.89 16.71 12.46
N ILE A 72 12.91 17.62 12.61
CA ILE A 72 12.64 18.29 13.89
C ILE A 72 11.74 17.45 14.80
N TYR A 73 11.10 16.39 14.28
CA TYR A 73 10.20 15.53 15.04
C TYR A 73 10.96 14.36 15.66
N ASP A 74 10.50 13.94 16.84
CA ASP A 74 11.10 12.84 17.59
C ASP A 74 10.17 11.62 17.65
N CYS A 75 9.63 11.20 16.49
CA CYS A 75 8.79 10.01 16.39
C CYS A 75 9.59 8.78 16.79
N LYS A 76 9.22 8.11 17.87
CA LYS A 76 9.98 7.02 18.50
C LYS A 76 10.30 5.87 17.57
N TYR A 77 9.41 5.55 16.62
CA TYR A 77 9.59 4.49 15.64
C TYR A 77 10.49 4.87 14.45
N CYS A 78 10.83 6.14 14.30
CA CYS A 78 11.46 6.64 13.06
C CYS A 78 12.98 6.62 13.17
N VAL A 79 13.64 6.11 12.13
CA VAL A 79 15.09 6.12 12.02
C VAL A 79 15.68 7.52 11.93
N ASN A 80 14.91 8.48 11.39
CA ASN A 80 15.32 9.87 11.17
C ASN A 80 14.83 10.82 12.28
N ARG A 81 14.40 10.30 13.46
CA ARG A 81 13.98 11.13 14.60
C ARG A 81 15.09 12.10 15.02
N ALA A 82 14.71 13.24 15.57
CA ALA A 82 15.65 14.28 16.00
C ALA A 82 16.70 13.76 17.00
N GLY A 83 16.29 12.88 17.92
CA GLY A 83 17.15 12.33 18.97
C GLY A 83 18.17 11.27 18.49
N ASN A 84 18.15 10.84 17.23
CA ASN A 84 19.12 9.87 16.72
C ASN A 84 20.39 10.58 16.23
N ASP A 85 21.54 10.10 16.67
CA ASP A 85 22.84 10.53 16.17
C ASP A 85 23.10 9.88 14.79
N ARG A 86 22.64 10.56 13.75
CA ARG A 86 22.82 10.14 12.35
C ARG A 86 23.30 11.30 11.51
N GLN A 87 24.12 10.99 10.52
CA GLN A 87 24.49 11.97 9.51
C GLN A 87 23.25 12.55 8.82
N ARG A 88 23.16 13.86 8.80
CA ARG A 88 22.03 14.59 8.19
C ARG A 88 22.42 15.14 6.85
N ALA A 89 21.49 15.08 5.91
CA ALA A 89 21.65 15.65 4.58
C ALA A 89 20.30 16.18 4.05
N THR A 90 20.39 17.15 3.17
CA THR A 90 19.25 17.71 2.45
C THR A 90 19.67 17.91 1.00
N PHE A 91 18.86 17.41 0.08
CA PHE A 91 19.01 17.76 -1.34
C PHE A 91 18.48 19.15 -1.62
N THR A 92 19.16 19.87 -2.49
CA THR A 92 18.51 21.01 -3.15
C THR A 92 17.51 20.51 -4.20
N PRO A 93 16.52 21.32 -4.61
CA PRO A 93 15.62 20.97 -5.72
C PRO A 93 16.36 20.59 -7.00
N GLU A 94 17.45 21.31 -7.32
CA GLU A 94 18.27 21.08 -8.50
C GLU A 94 19.02 19.74 -8.45
N GLU A 95 19.55 19.36 -7.29
CA GLU A 95 20.20 18.07 -7.09
C GLU A 95 19.24 16.90 -7.35
N VAL A 96 17.99 16.98 -6.83
CA VAL A 96 16.96 15.97 -7.10
C VAL A 96 16.61 15.92 -8.59
N CYS A 97 16.44 17.11 -9.23
CA CYS A 97 16.15 17.18 -10.64
C CYS A 97 17.24 16.54 -11.50
N THR A 98 18.50 16.78 -11.17
CA THR A 98 19.65 16.18 -11.85
C THR A 98 19.63 14.68 -11.73
N LEU A 99 19.46 14.14 -10.50
CA LEU A 99 19.41 12.70 -10.26
C LEU A 99 18.27 12.03 -11.06
N VAL A 100 17.05 12.59 -10.96
CA VAL A 100 15.87 12.04 -11.65
C VAL A 100 16.09 12.05 -13.16
N THR A 101 16.60 13.14 -13.72
CA THR A 101 16.78 13.29 -15.16
C THR A 101 17.85 12.34 -15.69
N GLU A 102 18.99 12.22 -14.99
CA GLU A 102 20.07 11.33 -15.38
C GLU A 102 19.66 9.85 -15.27
N PHE A 103 18.94 9.45 -14.22
CA PHE A 103 18.49 8.08 -14.08
C PHE A 103 17.40 7.72 -15.09
N TYR A 104 16.52 8.68 -15.39
CA TYR A 104 15.48 8.49 -16.42
C TYR A 104 16.09 8.35 -17.84
N ARG A 105 17.04 9.22 -18.19
CA ARG A 105 17.73 9.14 -19.49
C ARG A 105 18.48 7.82 -19.71
N ARG A 106 18.95 7.21 -18.63
CA ARG A 106 19.63 5.90 -18.65
C ARG A 106 18.66 4.72 -18.55
N ASN A 107 17.36 4.96 -18.55
CA ASN A 107 16.31 3.94 -18.42
C ASN A 107 16.38 3.13 -17.10
N TYR A 108 16.94 3.71 -16.03
CA TYR A 108 16.97 3.05 -14.73
C TYR A 108 15.65 3.20 -13.99
N ILE A 109 14.92 4.28 -14.24
CA ILE A 109 13.64 4.62 -13.59
C ILE A 109 12.63 5.15 -14.62
N GLU A 110 11.36 4.99 -14.28
CA GLU A 110 10.22 5.57 -15.01
C GLU A 110 9.60 6.74 -14.23
N GLY A 111 10.02 6.97 -12.99
CA GLY A 111 9.47 8.04 -12.17
C GLY A 111 10.19 8.29 -10.85
N LEU A 112 9.62 9.18 -10.07
CA LEU A 112 10.13 9.62 -8.77
C LEU A 112 9.11 9.31 -7.66
N PHE A 113 9.58 8.75 -6.54
CA PHE A 113 8.88 8.78 -5.26
C PHE A 113 9.64 9.69 -4.31
N LEU A 114 9.06 10.86 -4.02
CA LEU A 114 9.67 11.86 -3.15
C LEU A 114 8.95 11.93 -1.81
N SER A 115 9.68 11.70 -0.75
CA SER A 115 9.27 11.95 0.63
C SER A 115 10.27 12.86 1.34
N SER A 116 10.05 13.19 2.60
CA SER A 116 11.00 13.97 3.40
C SER A 116 10.78 13.76 4.89
N ALA A 117 11.84 13.86 5.67
CA ALA A 117 11.75 14.27 7.06
C ALA A 117 11.28 15.72 7.14
N VAL A 118 10.77 16.14 8.30
CA VAL A 118 10.29 17.53 8.48
C VAL A 118 11.46 18.40 8.93
N CYS A 119 12.07 19.10 7.98
CA CYS A 119 13.17 20.03 8.26
C CYS A 119 12.62 21.45 8.56
N LYS A 120 13.12 22.09 9.61
CA LYS A 120 12.71 23.42 10.12
C LYS A 120 11.22 23.49 10.53
N ASN A 121 10.29 23.28 9.59
CA ASN A 121 8.85 23.22 9.83
C ASN A 121 8.12 22.56 8.63
N PRO A 122 6.84 22.17 8.79
CA PRO A 122 6.06 21.55 7.72
C PRO A 122 5.91 22.40 6.45
N ALA A 123 5.76 23.72 6.59
CA ALA A 123 5.59 24.63 5.46
C ALA A 123 6.87 24.71 4.62
N HIS A 124 8.02 24.91 5.27
CA HIS A 124 9.33 24.94 4.59
C HIS A 124 9.63 23.63 3.87
N THR A 125 9.37 22.50 4.54
CA THR A 125 9.60 21.17 3.94
C THR A 125 8.72 20.95 2.71
N MET A 126 7.44 21.27 2.81
CA MET A 126 6.51 21.11 1.68
C MET A 126 6.83 22.08 0.54
N GLU A 127 7.29 23.31 0.84
CA GLU A 127 7.74 24.27 -0.16
C GLU A 127 8.97 23.75 -0.93
N LEU A 128 9.95 23.16 -0.23
CA LEU A 128 11.13 22.57 -0.85
C LEU A 128 10.76 21.45 -1.82
N MET A 129 9.85 20.57 -1.40
CA MET A 129 9.32 19.49 -2.24
C MET A 129 8.52 20.04 -3.43
N TYR A 130 7.67 21.04 -3.21
CA TYR A 130 6.93 21.72 -4.29
C TYR A 130 7.88 22.31 -5.33
N ARG A 131 8.92 23.04 -4.91
CA ARG A 131 9.94 23.60 -5.81
C ARG A 131 10.62 22.52 -6.63
N THR A 132 10.94 21.37 -6.02
CA THR A 132 11.52 20.23 -6.72
C THR A 132 10.59 19.73 -7.84
N LEU A 133 9.31 19.52 -7.55
CA LEU A 133 8.34 19.06 -8.55
C LEU A 133 8.09 20.14 -9.63
N HIS A 134 8.03 21.39 -9.24
CA HIS A 134 7.85 22.52 -10.16
C HIS A 134 9.02 22.63 -11.16
N LEU A 135 10.25 22.49 -10.69
CA LEU A 135 11.43 22.47 -11.57
C LEU A 135 11.41 21.26 -12.49
N LEU A 136 11.11 20.06 -11.97
CA LEU A 136 11.00 18.83 -12.78
C LEU A 136 9.99 19.00 -13.92
N ARG A 137 8.78 19.45 -13.63
CA ARG A 137 7.71 19.60 -14.63
C ARG A 137 7.96 20.73 -15.62
N ASN A 138 8.34 21.91 -15.14
CA ASN A 138 8.37 23.11 -15.97
C ASN A 138 9.73 23.36 -16.61
N ARG A 139 10.85 23.24 -15.88
CA ARG A 139 12.20 23.49 -16.40
C ARG A 139 12.79 22.28 -17.09
N TYR A 140 12.75 21.12 -16.42
CA TYR A 140 13.30 19.87 -16.97
C TYR A 140 12.32 19.14 -17.88
N ARG A 141 11.06 19.58 -17.96
CA ARG A 141 9.97 18.99 -18.76
C ARG A 141 9.82 17.48 -18.55
N PHE A 142 10.03 17.04 -17.31
CA PHE A 142 9.92 15.64 -16.94
C PHE A 142 8.45 15.20 -16.96
N ASN A 143 8.10 14.25 -17.82
CA ASN A 143 6.74 13.73 -17.97
C ASN A 143 6.57 12.33 -17.35
N GLY A 144 7.61 11.80 -16.66
CA GLY A 144 7.53 10.53 -15.93
C GLY A 144 6.61 10.61 -14.70
N TYR A 145 6.33 9.45 -14.11
CA TYR A 145 5.45 9.33 -12.95
C TYR A 145 6.06 9.99 -11.71
N ILE A 146 5.26 10.76 -10.97
CA ILE A 146 5.66 11.38 -9.71
C ILE A 146 4.68 11.01 -8.60
N HIS A 147 5.20 10.33 -7.56
CA HIS A 147 4.52 10.13 -6.31
C HIS A 147 5.18 10.99 -5.23
N VAL A 148 4.41 11.84 -4.57
CA VAL A 148 4.89 12.70 -3.49
C VAL A 148 4.17 12.40 -2.19
N LYS A 149 4.92 12.41 -1.08
CA LYS A 149 4.36 12.28 0.25
C LYS A 149 4.14 13.66 0.85
N ALA A 150 2.88 14.06 0.98
CA ALA A 150 2.53 15.34 1.58
C ALA A 150 2.89 15.37 3.08
N ILE A 151 3.36 16.51 3.53
CA ILE A 151 3.79 16.72 4.92
C ILE A 151 2.58 17.12 5.77
N PRO A 152 2.25 16.35 6.85
CA PRO A 152 1.20 16.74 7.79
C PRO A 152 1.46 18.12 8.40
N GLY A 153 0.42 18.97 8.44
CA GLY A 153 0.54 20.33 8.95
C GLY A 153 1.07 21.36 7.95
N ALA A 154 1.35 20.96 6.69
CA ALA A 154 1.71 21.91 5.64
C ALA A 154 0.53 22.81 5.25
N PRO A 155 0.80 24.04 4.73
CA PRO A 155 -0.21 24.95 4.21
C PRO A 155 -1.05 24.33 3.10
N VAL A 156 -2.34 24.63 3.09
CA VAL A 156 -3.35 24.12 2.14
C VAL A 156 -2.95 24.41 0.71
N GLU A 157 -2.48 25.63 0.46
CA GLU A 157 -2.09 26.12 -0.87
C GLU A 157 -0.88 25.35 -1.44
N LEU A 158 0.06 24.95 -0.59
CA LEU A 158 1.23 24.17 -1.03
C LEU A 158 0.84 22.73 -1.37
N ILE A 159 -0.07 22.12 -0.61
CA ILE A 159 -0.59 20.78 -0.91
C ILE A 159 -1.34 20.81 -2.24
N GLU A 160 -2.20 21.81 -2.46
CA GLU A 160 -2.96 21.97 -3.68
C GLU A 160 -2.04 22.16 -4.91
N LYS A 161 -1.12 23.14 -4.86
CA LYS A 161 -0.14 23.36 -5.93
C LYS A 161 0.69 22.11 -6.26
N THR A 162 1.08 21.36 -5.23
CA THR A 162 1.82 20.10 -5.41
C THR A 162 0.96 19.03 -6.07
N GLY A 163 -0.35 18.98 -5.77
CA GLY A 163 -1.29 18.05 -6.35
C GLY A 163 -1.43 18.14 -7.87
N TYR A 164 -1.29 19.34 -8.44
CA TYR A 164 -1.28 19.53 -9.90
C TYR A 164 0.02 19.07 -10.58
N LEU A 165 1.09 18.88 -9.81
CA LEU A 165 2.39 18.45 -10.33
C LEU A 165 2.64 16.95 -10.13
N ALA A 166 1.89 16.31 -9.24
CA ALA A 166 2.05 14.93 -8.85
C ALA A 166 0.99 14.02 -9.49
N ASP A 167 1.38 12.81 -9.87
CA ASP A 167 0.43 11.78 -10.32
C ASP A 167 -0.26 11.11 -9.14
N ARG A 168 0.45 10.90 -8.04
CA ARG A 168 -0.08 10.36 -6.78
C ARG A 168 0.42 11.17 -5.59
N MET A 169 -0.47 11.33 -4.61
CA MET A 169 -0.10 11.85 -3.30
C MET A 169 -0.39 10.82 -2.20
N SER A 170 0.44 10.82 -1.16
CA SER A 170 0.17 10.06 0.05
C SER A 170 0.35 10.92 1.29
N VAL A 171 -0.42 10.62 2.31
CA VAL A 171 -0.25 11.16 3.67
C VAL A 171 -0.25 9.97 4.60
N ASN A 172 0.83 9.74 5.32
CA ASN A 172 0.90 8.60 6.22
C ASN A 172 0.04 8.82 7.46
N LEU A 173 -0.85 7.88 7.73
CA LEU A 173 -1.58 7.82 8.99
C LEU A 173 -0.67 7.41 10.14
N GLU A 174 0.32 6.57 9.86
CA GLU A 174 1.31 5.97 10.76
C GLU A 174 0.67 4.96 11.72
N LEU A 175 -0.19 5.40 12.60
CA LEU A 175 -0.87 4.58 13.61
C LEU A 175 -2.38 4.75 13.51
N PRO A 176 -3.18 3.68 13.72
CA PRO A 176 -4.63 3.73 13.54
C PRO A 176 -5.33 4.52 14.65
N THR A 177 -4.72 4.59 15.85
CA THR A 177 -5.32 5.22 17.04
C THR A 177 -4.65 6.55 17.39
N GLY A 178 -5.42 7.48 17.94
CA GLY A 178 -4.91 8.75 18.46
C GLY A 178 -4.01 8.57 19.67
N GLU A 179 -4.29 7.58 20.52
CA GLU A 179 -3.48 7.21 21.68
C GLU A 179 -2.10 6.70 21.26
N GLY A 180 -2.05 5.75 20.30
CA GLY A 180 -0.81 5.24 19.74
C GLY A 180 0.02 6.36 19.12
N LEU A 181 -0.62 7.25 18.36
CA LEU A 181 0.04 8.39 17.73
C LEU A 181 0.63 9.36 18.78
N GLN A 182 -0.15 9.70 19.82
CA GLN A 182 0.32 10.58 20.92
C GLN A 182 1.50 9.97 21.67
N LYS A 183 1.50 8.66 21.89
CA LYS A 183 2.55 7.92 22.59
C LYS A 183 3.85 7.84 21.79
N LEU A 184 3.78 7.57 20.48
CA LEU A 184 4.94 7.30 19.64
C LEU A 184 5.36 8.47 18.74
N ALA A 185 4.49 9.41 18.46
CA ALA A 185 4.74 10.59 17.62
C ALA A 185 4.01 11.83 18.14
N PRO A 186 4.35 12.34 19.34
CA PRO A 186 3.58 13.38 20.05
C PRO A 186 3.46 14.71 19.27
N GLN A 187 4.37 14.98 18.34
CA GLN A 187 4.30 16.17 17.48
C GLN A 187 3.31 16.02 16.31
N LYS A 188 2.77 14.82 16.07
CA LYS A 188 1.76 14.56 15.04
C LYS A 188 0.39 14.42 15.70
N THR A 189 -0.61 15.09 15.14
CA THR A 189 -2.00 14.93 15.55
C THR A 189 -2.82 14.29 14.43
N GLN A 190 -3.84 13.51 14.77
CA GLN A 190 -4.75 12.95 13.76
C GLN A 190 -5.35 14.05 12.87
N LYS A 191 -5.73 15.19 13.47
CA LYS A 191 -6.26 16.34 12.72
C LYS A 191 -5.26 16.87 11.68
N ALA A 192 -3.98 16.98 12.02
CA ALA A 192 -2.92 17.42 11.11
C ALA A 192 -2.68 16.43 9.96
N ILE A 193 -2.97 15.13 10.15
CA ILE A 193 -2.85 14.08 9.14
C ILE A 193 -4.11 14.01 8.26
N LEU A 194 -5.29 14.03 8.86
CA LEU A 194 -6.55 13.84 8.15
C LEU A 194 -6.96 15.07 7.33
N LYS A 195 -6.57 16.28 7.77
CA LYS A 195 -6.86 17.53 7.03
C LYS A 195 -6.27 17.53 5.60
N PRO A 196 -4.98 17.24 5.38
CA PRO A 196 -4.41 17.07 4.03
C PRO A 196 -5.09 15.96 3.22
N MET A 197 -5.43 14.82 3.83
CA MET A 197 -6.13 13.75 3.13
C MET A 197 -7.48 14.21 2.57
N ARG A 198 -8.26 14.95 3.35
CA ARG A 198 -9.56 15.50 2.92
C ARG A 198 -9.39 16.54 1.82
N GLN A 199 -8.39 17.39 1.92
CA GLN A 199 -8.07 18.37 0.90
C GLN A 199 -7.70 17.71 -0.44
N ILE A 200 -6.84 16.70 -0.42
CA ILE A 200 -6.47 15.92 -1.62
C ILE A 200 -7.71 15.25 -2.21
N GLN A 201 -8.57 14.68 -1.38
CA GLN A 201 -9.85 14.09 -1.81
C GLN A 201 -10.73 15.13 -2.53
N SER A 202 -10.91 16.33 -1.94
CA SER A 202 -11.72 17.39 -2.57
C SER A 202 -11.16 17.78 -3.93
N GLY A 203 -9.85 18.01 -4.04
CA GLY A 203 -9.21 18.33 -5.33
C GLY A 203 -9.36 17.21 -6.38
N ILE A 204 -9.29 15.94 -5.96
CA ILE A 204 -9.54 14.80 -6.86
C ILE A 204 -11.00 14.79 -7.35
N VAL A 205 -11.96 15.05 -6.46
CA VAL A 205 -13.40 15.10 -6.80
C VAL A 205 -13.67 16.26 -7.76
N ASP A 206 -13.17 17.46 -7.46
CA ASP A 206 -13.33 18.65 -8.29
C ASP A 206 -12.73 18.45 -9.69
N TYR A 207 -11.54 17.85 -9.78
CA TYR A 207 -10.94 17.50 -11.07
C TYR A 207 -11.80 16.50 -11.85
N ARG A 208 -12.33 15.47 -11.20
CA ARG A 208 -13.20 14.48 -11.85
C ARG A 208 -14.48 15.12 -12.40
N LEU A 209 -15.12 15.96 -11.62
CA LEU A 209 -16.33 16.68 -12.03
C LEU A 209 -16.05 17.59 -13.24
N THR A 210 -14.96 18.37 -13.18
CA THR A 210 -14.55 19.26 -14.26
C THR A 210 -14.18 18.51 -15.53
N ALA A 211 -13.52 17.35 -15.41
CA ALA A 211 -13.12 16.52 -16.53
C ALA A 211 -14.27 15.64 -17.10
N GLY A 212 -15.50 15.77 -16.59
CA GLY A 212 -16.65 14.97 -17.01
C GLY A 212 -16.52 13.47 -16.73
N LYS A 213 -15.58 13.08 -15.86
CA LYS A 213 -15.35 11.68 -15.49
C LYS A 213 -16.37 11.26 -14.44
N SER A 214 -17.23 10.31 -14.79
CA SER A 214 -18.17 9.74 -13.83
C SER A 214 -17.40 8.97 -12.76
N ALA A 215 -17.78 9.14 -11.48
CA ALA A 215 -17.24 8.37 -10.36
C ALA A 215 -17.36 6.85 -10.56
N PHE A 216 -18.28 6.41 -11.41
CA PHE A 216 -18.51 5.01 -11.75
C PHE A 216 -17.39 4.42 -12.63
N LEU A 217 -16.84 5.17 -13.59
CA LEU A 217 -15.78 4.71 -14.49
C LEU A 217 -14.42 4.61 -13.76
N GLU A 218 -14.21 5.37 -12.71
CA GLU A 218 -12.97 5.36 -11.93
C GLU A 218 -12.95 4.35 -10.77
N ARG A 219 -14.06 3.66 -10.51
CA ARG A 219 -14.12 2.50 -9.59
C ARG A 219 -13.37 1.27 -10.11
N SER A 220 -12.44 1.44 -11.04
CA SER A 220 -11.56 0.36 -11.53
C SER A 220 -10.71 -0.30 -10.44
N SER A 221 -10.65 0.30 -9.24
CA SER A 221 -10.00 -0.30 -8.06
C SER A 221 -10.89 -1.26 -7.28
N GLY A 222 -12.18 -1.41 -7.63
CA GLY A 222 -13.13 -2.33 -7.01
C GLY A 222 -13.71 -3.34 -8.01
N ASN A 223 -14.45 -4.31 -7.49
CA ASN A 223 -15.15 -5.31 -8.31
C ASN A 223 -16.46 -4.73 -8.84
N ARG A 224 -16.51 -4.40 -10.13
CA ARG A 224 -17.70 -3.81 -10.80
C ARG A 224 -18.93 -4.73 -10.87
N TYR A 225 -18.78 -6.01 -10.58
CA TYR A 225 -19.84 -7.02 -10.64
C TYR A 225 -20.54 -7.23 -9.30
N LEU A 226 -20.06 -6.59 -8.24
CA LEU A 226 -20.73 -6.61 -6.94
C LEU A 226 -21.79 -5.50 -6.89
N SER A 227 -22.99 -5.84 -6.43
CA SER A 227 -24.07 -4.88 -6.18
C SER A 227 -23.76 -3.94 -5.02
N HIS A 228 -23.00 -4.43 -4.03
CA HIS A 228 -22.55 -3.68 -2.86
C HIS A 228 -21.05 -3.83 -2.65
N SER A 229 -20.39 -2.71 -2.40
CA SER A 229 -18.97 -2.68 -2.03
C SER A 229 -18.72 -1.64 -0.95
N ILE A 230 -17.58 -1.71 -0.28
CA ILE A 230 -17.19 -0.71 0.72
C ILE A 230 -17.14 0.72 0.14
N PHE A 231 -17.12 0.87 -1.17
CA PHE A 231 -17.11 2.15 -1.86
C PHE A 231 -18.51 2.72 -2.15
N ASP A 232 -19.59 1.95 -1.96
CA ASP A 232 -20.95 2.38 -2.34
C ASP A 232 -21.59 3.32 -1.32
N THR A 233 -21.15 3.28 -0.07
CA THR A 233 -21.59 4.16 1.03
C THR A 233 -21.22 5.63 0.82
N ARG A 234 -20.37 5.95 -0.15
CA ARG A 234 -19.99 7.34 -0.48
C ARG A 234 -21.15 8.26 -0.83
N LYS A 235 -22.24 7.72 -1.38
CA LYS A 235 -23.45 8.51 -1.71
C LYS A 235 -24.17 9.04 -0.48
N GLN A 236 -24.12 8.31 0.64
CA GLN A 236 -24.79 8.71 1.88
C GLN A 236 -23.95 9.75 2.67
N ILE A 237 -22.62 9.62 2.61
CA ILE A 237 -21.70 10.51 3.34
C ILE A 237 -21.55 11.87 2.64
N SER A 238 -21.62 11.93 1.30
CA SER A 238 -21.60 13.20 0.56
C SER A 238 -22.83 14.06 0.82
N ALA A 239 -23.98 13.44 1.09
CA ALA A 239 -25.19 14.16 1.47
C ALA A 239 -25.09 14.73 2.90
N SER A 240 -24.52 13.96 3.85
CA SER A 240 -24.36 14.40 5.25
C SER A 240 -23.20 15.41 5.43
N ALA A 241 -22.19 15.41 4.54
CA ALA A 241 -21.10 16.37 4.58
C ALA A 241 -21.53 17.79 4.12
N ALA A 242 -22.58 17.88 3.30
CA ALA A 242 -23.21 19.15 2.93
C ALA A 242 -23.92 19.80 4.13
N ASP A 243 -24.50 19.01 5.02
CA ASP A 243 -25.16 19.49 6.25
C ASP A 243 -24.16 19.96 7.35
N LEU A 244 -22.88 19.61 7.24
CA LEU A 244 -21.86 19.99 8.21
C LEU A 244 -21.17 21.34 7.93
N GLY A 245 -21.67 22.14 6.99
CA GLY A 245 -21.31 23.57 6.81
C GLY A 245 -19.83 23.89 6.56
N TRP A 246 -19.01 22.92 6.18
CA TRP A 246 -17.54 23.04 6.10
C TRP A 246 -16.97 23.08 4.69
N ILE A 247 -17.79 23.16 3.67
CA ILE A 247 -17.34 23.30 2.28
C ILE A 247 -17.63 24.73 1.83
N SER A 248 -16.80 25.67 2.27
CA SER A 248 -16.67 26.90 1.50
C SER A 248 -15.67 26.64 0.38
N SER A 249 -16.13 26.68 -0.83
CA SER A 249 -15.42 26.60 -2.10
C SER A 249 -14.41 27.77 -2.33
N SER A 250 -13.81 28.30 -1.26
CA SER A 250 -13.01 29.51 -1.33
C SER A 250 -11.55 29.32 -1.77
N SER A 251 -10.99 28.12 -1.67
CA SER A 251 -9.60 27.88 -2.07
C SER A 251 -9.41 27.64 -3.58
N ALA A 252 -10.42 27.15 -4.28
CA ALA A 252 -10.35 26.93 -5.74
C ALA A 252 -10.30 28.25 -6.56
N ARG A 253 -10.55 29.40 -5.93
CA ARG A 253 -10.57 30.72 -6.62
C ARG A 253 -9.21 31.37 -6.81
N SER A 254 -8.16 30.88 -6.17
CA SER A 254 -6.83 31.51 -6.19
C SER A 254 -5.91 31.07 -7.35
N LEU A 255 -6.24 30.02 -8.07
CA LEU A 255 -5.43 29.54 -9.19
C LEU A 255 -5.96 30.05 -10.54
N PRO A 256 -5.09 30.33 -11.52
CA PRO A 256 -5.48 30.67 -12.88
C PRO A 256 -6.30 29.56 -13.54
N GLU A 257 -7.26 29.93 -14.38
CA GLU A 257 -8.19 29.00 -15.05
C GLU A 257 -7.47 27.87 -15.82
N LYS A 258 -6.31 28.19 -16.41
CA LYS A 258 -5.47 27.23 -17.14
C LYS A 258 -4.86 26.15 -16.21
N GLU A 259 -4.59 26.47 -14.95
CA GLU A 259 -4.08 25.52 -13.96
C GLU A 259 -5.20 24.62 -13.41
N ARG A 260 -6.45 25.12 -13.36
CA ARG A 260 -7.62 24.32 -12.92
C ARG A 260 -8.00 23.21 -13.90
N SER A 261 -7.64 23.35 -15.18
CA SER A 261 -7.90 22.30 -16.19
C SER A 261 -6.84 21.18 -16.17
N ALA A 262 -5.75 21.38 -15.45
CA ALA A 262 -4.70 20.36 -15.33
C ALA A 262 -5.15 19.16 -14.46
N PRO A 263 -4.66 17.94 -14.73
CA PRO A 263 -4.96 16.79 -13.89
C PRO A 263 -4.49 17.00 -12.45
N PHE A 264 -5.39 16.78 -11.48
CA PHE A 264 -5.06 16.83 -10.06
C PHE A 264 -4.94 15.41 -9.51
N VAL A 265 -3.75 15.00 -9.10
CA VAL A 265 -3.46 13.68 -8.50
C VAL A 265 -4.18 12.54 -9.24
N PRO A 266 -4.00 12.37 -10.55
CA PRO A 266 -4.81 11.46 -11.37
C PRO A 266 -4.72 9.99 -10.97
N ALA A 267 -3.62 9.54 -10.35
CA ALA A 267 -3.47 8.19 -9.81
C ALA A 267 -4.04 8.04 -8.37
N GLY A 268 -4.65 9.12 -7.83
CA GLY A 268 -5.32 9.11 -6.53
C GLY A 268 -4.37 9.17 -5.34
N GLN A 269 -4.97 9.10 -4.14
CA GLN A 269 -4.21 9.16 -2.89
C GLN A 269 -4.07 7.79 -2.21
N SER A 270 -3.06 7.68 -1.34
CA SER A 270 -2.79 6.50 -0.51
C SER A 270 -2.30 6.89 0.87
N THR A 271 -2.27 5.92 1.78
CA THR A 271 -1.73 6.08 3.13
C THR A 271 -0.94 4.85 3.55
N GLN A 272 -0.22 4.95 4.67
CA GLN A 272 0.52 3.85 5.28
C GLN A 272 0.25 3.81 6.78
N MET A 273 0.14 2.58 7.32
CA MET A 273 0.08 2.29 8.74
C MET A 273 1.20 1.34 9.15
N ILE A 274 1.75 1.54 10.34
CA ILE A 274 2.77 0.69 10.95
C ILE A 274 2.08 -0.39 11.76
N ILE A 275 2.52 -1.64 11.60
CA ILE A 275 1.92 -2.81 12.22
C ILE A 275 2.86 -3.38 13.27
N GLY A 276 2.37 -3.54 14.51
CA GLY A 276 3.13 -4.15 15.60
C GLY A 276 4.04 -3.20 16.38
N ALA A 277 3.99 -1.88 16.12
CA ALA A 277 4.63 -0.88 16.99
C ALA A 277 3.79 -0.59 18.24
N THR A 278 2.50 -0.81 18.18
CA THR A 278 1.51 -0.57 19.21
C THR A 278 0.59 -1.79 19.38
N LYS A 279 -0.33 -1.77 20.35
CA LYS A 279 -1.14 -2.93 20.74
C LYS A 279 -2.41 -3.12 19.91
N GLU A 280 -2.62 -2.32 18.86
CA GLU A 280 -3.82 -2.43 18.04
C GLU A 280 -3.95 -3.82 17.42
N ASN A 281 -5.18 -4.33 17.44
CA ASN A 281 -5.53 -5.60 16.82
C ASN A 281 -5.84 -5.43 15.31
N ASP A 282 -6.00 -6.56 14.61
CA ASP A 282 -6.24 -6.54 13.15
C ASP A 282 -7.63 -5.98 12.81
N TYR A 283 -8.61 -6.15 13.71
CA TYR A 283 -9.95 -5.57 13.54
C TYR A 283 -9.91 -4.05 13.52
N GLN A 284 -9.18 -3.43 14.46
CA GLN A 284 -9.00 -1.97 14.49
C GLN A 284 -8.29 -1.45 13.25
N LEU A 285 -7.24 -2.15 12.80
CA LEU A 285 -6.49 -1.79 11.58
C LEU A 285 -7.37 -1.88 10.33
N LEU A 286 -8.12 -2.97 10.20
CA LEU A 286 -8.97 -3.22 9.03
C LEU A 286 -10.17 -2.29 8.99
N SER A 287 -10.83 -2.03 10.13
CA SER A 287 -11.93 -1.08 10.27
C SER A 287 -11.48 0.34 9.94
N THR A 288 -10.29 0.75 10.43
CA THR A 288 -9.69 2.04 10.05
C THR A 288 -9.46 2.11 8.54
N SER A 289 -8.93 1.05 7.92
CA SER A 289 -8.70 1.00 6.47
C SER A 289 -10.02 1.14 5.69
N GLN A 290 -11.07 0.46 6.12
CA GLN A 290 -12.40 0.57 5.52
C GLN A 290 -12.96 2.00 5.61
N LEU A 291 -12.88 2.64 6.77
CA LEU A 291 -13.28 4.04 6.96
C LEU A 291 -12.49 4.98 6.04
N LEU A 292 -11.19 4.77 5.91
CA LEU A 292 -10.34 5.59 5.03
C LEU A 292 -10.72 5.43 3.56
N TYR A 293 -11.04 4.23 3.10
CA TYR A 293 -11.57 4.01 1.75
C TYR A 293 -12.91 4.71 1.53
N GLN A 294 -13.81 4.63 2.50
CA GLN A 294 -15.14 5.21 2.42
C GLN A 294 -15.12 6.73 2.48
N GLN A 295 -14.34 7.31 3.39
CA GLN A 295 -14.39 8.74 3.71
C GLN A 295 -13.39 9.59 2.91
N TYR A 296 -12.22 9.03 2.52
CA TYR A 296 -11.13 9.80 1.92
C TYR A 296 -10.78 9.39 0.48
N ASP A 297 -11.57 8.54 -0.14
CA ASP A 297 -11.36 8.05 -1.52
C ASP A 297 -9.95 7.51 -1.78
N LEU A 298 -9.39 6.82 -0.79
CA LEU A 298 -8.06 6.22 -0.93
C LEU A 298 -8.07 5.15 -2.02
N LYS A 299 -6.98 5.07 -2.77
CA LYS A 299 -6.74 3.97 -3.71
C LYS A 299 -6.11 2.76 -3.02
N ARG A 300 -5.30 3.01 -1.99
CA ARG A 300 -4.64 1.93 -1.23
C ARG A 300 -4.23 2.39 0.16
N VAL A 301 -4.37 1.46 1.11
CA VAL A 301 -3.71 1.50 2.41
C VAL A 301 -2.51 0.56 2.34
N PHE A 302 -1.34 1.04 2.75
CA PHE A 302 -0.14 0.24 2.90
C PHE A 302 0.04 -0.14 4.36
N TYR A 303 0.35 -1.39 4.61
CA TYR A 303 0.72 -1.91 5.93
C TYR A 303 2.22 -2.12 5.95
N SER A 304 2.87 -1.76 7.04
CA SER A 304 4.31 -1.89 7.21
C SER A 304 4.62 -2.55 8.55
N ALA A 305 5.14 -3.76 8.51
CA ALA A 305 5.62 -4.42 9.71
C ALA A 305 6.68 -3.54 10.39
N TYR A 306 6.51 -3.30 11.68
CA TYR A 306 7.45 -2.51 12.46
C TYR A 306 8.81 -3.20 12.53
N ILE A 307 9.85 -2.49 12.15
CA ILE A 307 11.24 -2.91 12.28
C ILE A 307 11.84 -2.14 13.45
N PRO A 308 12.31 -2.82 14.49
CA PRO A 308 12.90 -2.17 15.67
C PRO A 308 14.25 -1.52 15.33
N VAL A 309 14.26 -0.20 15.18
CA VAL A 309 15.47 0.59 14.89
C VAL A 309 15.93 1.44 16.06
N ASN A 310 15.02 1.72 17.00
CA ASN A 310 15.27 2.55 18.19
C ASN A 310 14.93 1.75 19.45
N GLU A 311 15.60 2.08 20.55
CA GLU A 311 15.27 1.62 21.90
C GLU A 311 14.41 2.66 22.60
N ASP A 312 13.21 2.25 23.02
CA ASP A 312 12.30 3.08 23.81
C ASP A 312 11.33 2.16 24.55
N SER A 313 11.03 2.46 25.80
CA SER A 313 10.12 1.66 26.64
C SER A 313 8.67 1.57 26.08
N ALA A 314 8.31 2.46 25.16
CA ALA A 314 7.02 2.48 24.50
C ALA A 314 6.98 1.64 23.20
N LEU A 315 8.10 1.10 22.76
CA LEU A 315 8.26 0.29 21.56
C LEU A 315 8.58 -1.16 21.91
N PRO A 316 8.32 -2.11 21.01
CA PRO A 316 8.88 -3.46 21.11
C PRO A 316 10.40 -3.46 21.15
N SER A 317 10.98 -4.43 21.86
CA SER A 317 12.45 -4.56 21.96
C SER A 317 13.12 -4.76 20.60
N ARG A 318 14.41 -4.46 20.49
CA ARG A 318 15.18 -4.65 19.25
C ARG A 318 15.25 -6.10 18.77
N GLU A 319 15.08 -7.05 19.68
CA GLU A 319 15.08 -8.48 19.35
C GLU A 319 13.74 -8.95 18.76
N THR A 320 12.70 -8.11 18.84
CA THR A 320 11.37 -8.46 18.33
C THR A 320 11.43 -8.55 16.81
N LYS A 321 11.09 -9.74 16.30
CA LYS A 321 11.00 -9.94 14.84
C LYS A 321 9.83 -9.16 14.26
N PRO A 322 10.02 -8.51 13.10
CA PRO A 322 8.93 -7.83 12.40
C PRO A 322 7.77 -8.80 12.12
N PRO A 323 6.52 -8.40 12.35
CA PRO A 323 5.35 -9.28 12.18
C PRO A 323 4.95 -9.44 10.71
N LEU A 324 5.81 -10.00 9.87
CA LEU A 324 5.65 -10.11 8.42
C LEU A 324 4.43 -10.91 8.00
N LEU A 325 4.13 -12.03 8.69
CA LEU A 325 2.93 -12.82 8.43
C LEU A 325 1.65 -12.01 8.72
N ARG A 326 1.64 -11.22 9.80
CA ARG A 326 0.51 -10.35 10.14
C ARG A 326 0.31 -9.26 9.08
N GLU A 327 1.39 -8.62 8.65
CA GLU A 327 1.36 -7.66 7.53
C GLU A 327 0.77 -8.31 6.28
N HIS A 328 1.24 -9.51 5.94
CA HIS A 328 0.75 -10.25 4.78
C HIS A 328 -0.75 -10.58 4.89
N ARG A 329 -1.24 -11.00 6.08
CA ARG A 329 -2.68 -11.25 6.31
C ARG A 329 -3.52 -9.98 6.15
N LEU A 330 -3.05 -8.85 6.64
CA LEU A 330 -3.73 -7.56 6.46
C LEU A 330 -3.81 -7.16 4.98
N TYR A 331 -2.76 -7.36 4.19
CA TYR A 331 -2.83 -7.14 2.74
C TYR A 331 -3.83 -8.08 2.05
N GLN A 332 -3.90 -9.33 2.48
CA GLN A 332 -4.89 -10.27 1.95
C GLN A 332 -6.32 -9.87 2.34
N ALA A 333 -6.54 -9.42 3.56
CA ALA A 333 -7.83 -8.93 4.03
C ALA A 333 -8.24 -7.62 3.33
N ASP A 334 -7.32 -6.68 3.15
CA ASP A 334 -7.54 -5.46 2.36
C ASP A 334 -8.01 -5.78 0.94
N TRP A 335 -7.45 -6.83 0.33
CA TRP A 335 -7.91 -7.32 -0.97
C TRP A 335 -9.34 -7.86 -0.94
N LEU A 336 -9.73 -8.54 0.15
CA LEU A 336 -11.10 -9.03 0.36
C LEU A 336 -12.10 -7.87 0.48
N LEU A 337 -11.76 -6.82 1.23
CA LEU A 337 -12.59 -5.62 1.33
C LEU A 337 -12.83 -4.97 -0.04
N ARG A 338 -11.76 -4.77 -0.80
CA ARG A 338 -11.84 -3.99 -2.04
C ARG A 338 -12.44 -4.73 -3.23
N PHE A 339 -12.26 -6.03 -3.32
CA PHE A 339 -12.59 -6.79 -4.53
C PHE A 339 -13.58 -7.93 -4.33
N TYR A 340 -13.82 -8.38 -3.11
CA TYR A 340 -14.70 -9.51 -2.81
C TYR A 340 -15.99 -9.11 -2.09
N GLY A 341 -16.12 -7.83 -1.73
CA GLY A 341 -17.32 -7.32 -1.06
C GLY A 341 -17.44 -7.70 0.40
N PHE A 342 -16.33 -8.09 1.04
CA PHE A 342 -16.29 -8.26 2.49
C PHE A 342 -16.30 -6.90 3.19
N GLN A 343 -16.82 -6.88 4.41
CA GLN A 343 -16.72 -5.77 5.35
C GLN A 343 -15.74 -6.14 6.47
N ALA A 344 -15.22 -5.15 7.17
CA ALA A 344 -14.24 -5.40 8.24
C ALA A 344 -14.85 -6.19 9.42
N ASP A 345 -16.09 -5.85 9.76
CA ASP A 345 -16.90 -6.51 10.81
C ASP A 345 -17.38 -7.92 10.42
N GLU A 346 -17.41 -8.22 9.12
CA GLU A 346 -17.66 -9.58 8.62
C GLU A 346 -16.42 -10.47 8.77
N LEU A 347 -15.23 -9.91 8.56
CA LEU A 347 -13.97 -10.64 8.62
C LEU A 347 -13.48 -10.85 10.05
N LEU A 348 -13.64 -9.86 10.92
CA LEU A 348 -13.17 -9.83 12.30
C LEU A 348 -14.18 -9.11 13.19
N ASP A 349 -14.20 -9.45 14.45
CA ASP A 349 -15.06 -8.88 15.49
C ASP A 349 -14.32 -8.75 16.84
N GLU A 350 -14.99 -8.32 17.88
CA GLU A 350 -14.40 -8.19 19.24
C GLU A 350 -14.02 -9.54 19.85
N ALA A 351 -14.73 -10.63 19.49
CA ALA A 351 -14.42 -11.97 19.97
C ALA A 351 -13.23 -12.60 19.22
N HIS A 352 -13.07 -12.23 17.94
CA HIS A 352 -11.99 -12.70 17.05
C HIS A 352 -11.28 -11.50 16.43
N PRO A 353 -10.52 -10.72 17.22
CA PRO A 353 -9.99 -9.43 16.78
C PRO A 353 -8.73 -9.53 15.88
N ASN A 354 -8.15 -10.72 15.76
CA ASN A 354 -6.93 -10.95 14.95
C ASN A 354 -7.11 -12.14 14.02
N PHE A 355 -6.50 -12.03 12.83
CA PHE A 355 -6.43 -13.14 11.89
C PHE A 355 -5.57 -14.29 12.42
N HIS A 356 -5.93 -15.50 12.03
CA HIS A 356 -5.08 -16.64 12.26
C HIS A 356 -3.78 -16.50 11.42
N ALA A 357 -2.63 -16.51 12.10
CA ALA A 357 -1.34 -16.18 11.46
C ALA A 357 -1.01 -17.10 10.26
N GLN A 358 -1.37 -18.39 10.32
CA GLN A 358 -1.03 -19.38 9.32
C GLN A 358 -2.11 -19.60 8.26
N LEU A 359 -3.33 -19.07 8.44
CA LEU A 359 -4.42 -19.22 7.47
C LEU A 359 -4.61 -17.97 6.63
N TYR A 360 -4.99 -18.16 5.38
CA TYR A 360 -5.50 -17.09 4.53
C TYR A 360 -6.79 -16.52 5.14
N PRO A 361 -6.98 -15.19 5.26
CA PRO A 361 -8.15 -14.59 5.95
C PRO A 361 -9.51 -15.10 5.48
N LYS A 362 -9.68 -15.39 4.19
CA LYS A 362 -10.91 -15.99 3.68
C LYS A 362 -11.11 -17.44 4.11
N CYS A 363 -10.03 -18.21 4.30
CA CYS A 363 -10.12 -19.55 4.86
C CYS A 363 -10.50 -19.51 6.34
N ASP A 364 -9.89 -18.60 7.09
CA ASP A 364 -10.19 -18.35 8.50
C ASP A 364 -11.66 -17.96 8.69
N TRP A 365 -12.14 -17.03 7.86
CA TRP A 365 -13.55 -16.64 7.83
C TRP A 365 -14.47 -17.82 7.51
N ALA A 366 -14.19 -18.58 6.43
CA ALA A 366 -15.02 -19.70 6.00
C ALA A 366 -15.11 -20.83 7.04
N LEU A 367 -14.02 -21.07 7.80
CA LEU A 367 -14.02 -22.05 8.90
C LEU A 367 -14.90 -21.61 10.08
N ARG A 368 -15.10 -20.31 10.28
CA ARG A 368 -16.02 -19.80 11.31
C ARG A 368 -17.47 -19.74 10.84
N HIS A 369 -17.70 -19.89 9.52
CA HIS A 369 -19.02 -19.84 8.88
C HIS A 369 -19.32 -21.14 8.12
N MET A 370 -19.05 -22.29 8.75
CA MET A 370 -19.24 -23.60 8.13
C MET A 370 -20.72 -23.91 7.79
N GLU A 371 -21.65 -23.21 8.41
CA GLU A 371 -23.08 -23.29 8.12
C GLU A 371 -23.44 -22.85 6.68
N LEU A 372 -22.58 -22.06 6.04
CA LEU A 372 -22.75 -21.61 4.65
C LEU A 372 -22.21 -22.63 3.63
N PHE A 373 -21.52 -23.67 4.09
CA PHE A 373 -20.79 -24.59 3.22
C PHE A 373 -21.24 -26.07 3.41
N PRO A 374 -21.13 -26.92 2.38
CA PRO A 374 -20.58 -26.62 1.05
C PRO A 374 -21.57 -25.91 0.10
N LEU A 375 -21.05 -25.07 -0.79
CA LEU A 375 -21.83 -24.37 -1.83
C LEU A 375 -21.84 -25.17 -3.14
N GLU A 376 -23.02 -25.30 -3.75
CA GLU A 376 -23.15 -25.91 -5.08
C GLU A 376 -22.74 -24.91 -6.18
N ILE A 377 -21.64 -25.21 -6.87
CA ILE A 377 -21.03 -24.31 -7.87
C ILE A 377 -21.96 -23.96 -9.02
N ASN A 378 -22.78 -24.92 -9.44
CA ASN A 378 -23.69 -24.75 -10.57
C ASN A 378 -24.89 -23.85 -10.24
N MET A 379 -25.14 -23.55 -8.94
CA MET A 379 -26.29 -22.78 -8.49
C MET A 379 -25.92 -21.48 -7.76
N ALA A 380 -24.81 -21.47 -7.02
CA ALA A 380 -24.43 -20.37 -6.13
C ALA A 380 -24.35 -19.01 -6.84
N GLU A 381 -24.82 -17.94 -6.18
CA GLU A 381 -24.73 -16.60 -6.70
C GLU A 381 -23.28 -16.10 -6.81
N TYR A 382 -23.03 -15.07 -7.63
CA TYR A 382 -21.69 -14.52 -7.82
C TYR A 382 -21.06 -14.05 -6.49
N ALA A 383 -21.86 -13.43 -5.63
CA ALA A 383 -21.41 -12.94 -4.32
C ALA A 383 -21.02 -14.11 -3.40
N ASP A 384 -21.79 -15.20 -3.41
CA ASP A 384 -21.52 -16.39 -2.59
C ASP A 384 -20.26 -17.12 -3.08
N LEU A 385 -20.07 -17.21 -4.40
CA LEU A 385 -18.82 -17.75 -4.97
C LEU A 385 -17.58 -17.00 -4.50
N LEU A 386 -17.69 -15.68 -4.27
CA LEU A 386 -16.59 -14.88 -3.73
C LEU A 386 -16.31 -15.17 -2.25
N ARG A 387 -17.24 -15.78 -1.52
CA ARG A 387 -17.02 -16.24 -0.14
C ARG A 387 -16.22 -17.54 -0.08
N VAL A 388 -16.23 -18.34 -1.14
CA VAL A 388 -15.52 -19.62 -1.19
C VAL A 388 -14.00 -19.43 -1.24
N PRO A 389 -13.22 -20.00 -0.29
CA PRO A 389 -11.77 -20.05 -0.38
C PRO A 389 -11.29 -20.66 -1.71
N GLY A 390 -10.31 -20.04 -2.35
CA GLY A 390 -9.78 -20.51 -3.64
C GLY A 390 -10.53 -20.02 -4.88
N ILE A 391 -11.68 -19.34 -4.73
CA ILE A 391 -12.40 -18.70 -5.83
C ILE A 391 -12.18 -17.19 -5.76
N GLY A 392 -11.63 -16.62 -6.83
CA GLY A 392 -11.41 -15.17 -6.98
C GLY A 392 -12.42 -14.53 -7.94
N PRO A 393 -12.43 -13.18 -8.06
CA PRO A 393 -13.38 -12.47 -8.92
C PRO A 393 -13.39 -12.95 -10.38
N LYS A 394 -12.21 -13.22 -10.94
CA LYS A 394 -12.08 -13.74 -12.31
C LYS A 394 -12.66 -15.15 -12.45
N SER A 395 -12.35 -16.05 -11.50
CA SER A 395 -12.85 -17.42 -11.50
C SER A 395 -14.35 -17.46 -11.26
N ALA A 396 -14.88 -16.70 -10.30
CA ALA A 396 -16.32 -16.58 -10.05
C ALA A 396 -17.08 -16.10 -11.29
N MET A 397 -16.57 -15.09 -11.99
CA MET A 397 -17.17 -14.59 -13.23
C MET A 397 -17.18 -15.68 -14.33
N ARG A 398 -16.07 -16.41 -14.47
CA ARG A 398 -15.98 -17.50 -15.44
C ARG A 398 -16.94 -18.63 -15.10
N ILE A 399 -17.09 -18.99 -13.81
CA ILE A 399 -18.07 -19.99 -13.34
C ILE A 399 -19.47 -19.57 -13.74
N VAL A 400 -19.92 -18.36 -13.37
CA VAL A 400 -21.26 -17.85 -13.70
C VAL A 400 -21.52 -17.82 -15.20
N LYS A 401 -20.50 -17.52 -16.01
CA LYS A 401 -20.64 -17.52 -17.48
C LYS A 401 -20.69 -18.94 -18.04
N SER A 402 -19.81 -19.84 -17.63
CA SER A 402 -19.66 -21.17 -18.21
C SER A 402 -20.83 -22.11 -17.85
N ARG A 403 -21.38 -22.02 -16.63
CA ARG A 403 -22.51 -22.84 -16.19
C ARG A 403 -23.82 -22.60 -16.96
N ARG A 404 -23.90 -21.49 -17.72
CA ARG A 404 -25.04 -21.23 -18.62
C ARG A 404 -25.09 -22.20 -19.81
N SER A 405 -23.94 -22.75 -20.18
CA SER A 405 -23.81 -23.63 -21.35
C SER A 405 -23.69 -25.10 -20.99
N SER A 406 -23.12 -25.42 -19.81
CA SER A 406 -22.92 -26.80 -19.35
C SER A 406 -22.71 -26.86 -17.86
N HIS A 407 -23.08 -27.99 -17.22
CA HIS A 407 -22.73 -28.24 -15.83
C HIS A 407 -21.24 -28.32 -15.64
N LEU A 408 -20.75 -27.71 -14.55
CA LEU A 408 -19.33 -27.64 -14.23
C LEU A 408 -18.95 -28.77 -13.26
N SER A 409 -17.90 -29.51 -13.61
CA SER A 409 -17.22 -30.48 -12.75
C SER A 409 -15.96 -29.88 -12.13
N PHE A 410 -15.33 -30.57 -11.18
CA PHE A 410 -14.07 -30.16 -10.59
C PHE A 410 -12.93 -29.98 -11.61
N GLU A 411 -12.92 -30.78 -12.68
CA GLU A 411 -11.94 -30.62 -13.77
C GLU A 411 -12.14 -29.29 -14.52
N HIS A 412 -13.40 -28.92 -14.80
CA HIS A 412 -13.73 -27.64 -15.40
C HIS A 412 -13.31 -26.48 -14.50
N LEU A 413 -13.52 -26.59 -13.17
CA LEU A 413 -13.11 -25.57 -12.20
C LEU A 413 -11.60 -25.37 -12.20
N LYS A 414 -10.80 -26.45 -12.31
CA LYS A 414 -9.34 -26.36 -12.43
C LYS A 414 -8.92 -25.59 -13.68
N LYS A 415 -9.53 -25.87 -14.83
CA LYS A 415 -9.29 -25.14 -16.10
C LYS A 415 -9.70 -23.67 -16.04
N ILE A 416 -10.75 -23.36 -15.30
CA ILE A 416 -11.24 -21.98 -15.06
C ILE A 416 -10.25 -21.17 -14.21
N GLY A 417 -9.39 -21.84 -13.43
CA GLY A 417 -8.41 -21.22 -12.54
C GLY A 417 -8.89 -21.09 -11.09
N VAL A 418 -9.75 -21.99 -10.64
CA VAL A 418 -10.10 -22.17 -9.23
C VAL A 418 -8.94 -22.87 -8.51
N VAL A 419 -8.56 -22.35 -7.35
CA VAL A 419 -7.51 -22.95 -6.51
C VAL A 419 -8.12 -24.11 -5.72
N LEU A 420 -8.23 -25.29 -6.37
CA LEU A 420 -8.91 -26.46 -5.82
C LEU A 420 -8.31 -26.95 -4.50
N LYS A 421 -7.02 -26.74 -4.24
CA LYS A 421 -6.40 -27.10 -2.96
C LYS A 421 -7.09 -26.47 -1.75
N ARG A 422 -7.73 -25.30 -1.93
CA ARG A 422 -8.53 -24.61 -0.91
C ARG A 422 -10.03 -24.84 -1.12
N ALA A 423 -10.53 -24.74 -2.37
CA ALA A 423 -11.95 -24.73 -2.67
C ALA A 423 -12.63 -26.09 -2.43
N LYS A 424 -11.91 -27.20 -2.61
CA LYS A 424 -12.44 -28.58 -2.48
C LYS A 424 -13.16 -28.87 -1.16
N TYR A 425 -12.86 -28.12 -0.11
CA TYR A 425 -13.44 -28.28 1.23
C TYR A 425 -14.78 -27.55 1.41
N PHE A 426 -15.10 -26.63 0.50
CA PHE A 426 -16.20 -25.66 0.65
C PHE A 426 -17.22 -25.71 -0.48
N ILE A 427 -17.06 -26.62 -1.47
CA ILE A 427 -17.92 -26.67 -2.65
C ILE A 427 -18.38 -28.08 -3.00
N THR A 428 -19.53 -28.12 -3.68
CA THR A 428 -20.00 -29.29 -4.42
C THR A 428 -20.10 -28.98 -5.91
N CYS A 429 -20.01 -30.04 -6.72
CA CYS A 429 -20.36 -30.03 -8.12
C CYS A 429 -21.39 -31.13 -8.33
N GLU A 430 -22.58 -30.79 -8.82
CA GLU A 430 -23.71 -31.73 -9.00
C GLU A 430 -24.06 -32.48 -7.70
N GLY A 431 -24.07 -31.77 -6.58
CA GLY A 431 -24.36 -32.28 -5.25
C GLY A 431 -23.28 -33.15 -4.61
N LYS A 432 -22.13 -33.30 -5.24
CA LYS A 432 -21.04 -34.17 -4.75
C LYS A 432 -19.81 -33.35 -4.39
N MET A 433 -19.19 -33.64 -3.25
CA MET A 433 -17.86 -33.14 -2.91
C MET A 433 -16.78 -33.88 -3.70
N MET A 434 -15.61 -33.23 -3.89
CA MET A 434 -14.48 -33.84 -4.60
C MET A 434 -13.96 -35.11 -3.92
N TYR A 435 -14.00 -35.16 -2.58
CA TYR A 435 -13.61 -36.28 -1.75
C TYR A 435 -14.62 -36.41 -0.61
N HIS A 436 -14.87 -37.64 -0.19
CA HIS A 436 -15.66 -37.89 1.03
C HIS A 436 -14.80 -37.52 2.23
N MET A 437 -15.16 -36.46 2.95
CA MET A 437 -14.39 -35.96 4.09
C MET A 437 -15.31 -35.46 5.21
N ARG A 438 -14.76 -35.42 6.41
CA ARG A 438 -15.44 -34.83 7.56
C ARG A 438 -15.35 -33.29 7.48
N LEU A 439 -16.49 -32.61 7.57
CA LEU A 439 -16.58 -31.15 7.61
C LEU A 439 -16.43 -30.65 9.06
N GLU A 440 -15.38 -31.11 9.75
CA GLU A 440 -15.04 -30.67 11.10
C GLU A 440 -14.03 -29.53 11.04
N GLN A 441 -14.31 -28.44 11.73
CA GLN A 441 -13.47 -27.24 11.72
C GLN A 441 -12.00 -27.53 12.06
N GLN A 442 -11.74 -28.35 13.09
CA GLN A 442 -10.36 -28.67 13.49
C GLN A 442 -9.61 -29.48 12.41
N PHE A 443 -10.29 -30.43 11.77
CA PHE A 443 -9.70 -31.21 10.69
C PHE A 443 -9.36 -30.31 9.50
N LEU A 444 -10.32 -29.48 9.07
CA LEU A 444 -10.12 -28.55 7.95
C LEU A 444 -9.04 -27.51 8.23
N THR A 445 -8.96 -27.02 9.47
CA THR A 445 -7.90 -26.08 9.89
C THR A 445 -6.51 -26.69 9.69
N ARG A 446 -6.31 -27.93 10.12
CA ARG A 446 -5.02 -28.65 9.94
C ARG A 446 -4.67 -28.84 8.47
N GLN A 447 -5.63 -29.23 7.65
CA GLN A 447 -5.41 -29.41 6.21
C GLN A 447 -5.03 -28.08 5.53
N LEU A 448 -5.80 -27.03 5.77
CA LEU A 448 -5.54 -25.71 5.18
C LEU A 448 -4.23 -25.09 5.67
N THR A 449 -3.87 -25.27 6.94
CA THR A 449 -2.58 -24.82 7.48
C THR A 449 -1.42 -25.54 6.79
N GLY A 450 -1.53 -26.85 6.56
CA GLY A 450 -0.54 -27.61 5.81
C GLY A 450 -0.37 -27.12 4.37
N GLU A 451 -1.47 -26.82 3.68
CA GLU A 451 -1.47 -26.26 2.31
C GLU A 451 -0.81 -24.85 2.20
N GLU A 452 -0.80 -24.09 3.30
CA GLU A 452 -0.21 -22.75 3.37
C GLU A 452 1.24 -22.75 3.91
N ALA A 453 1.74 -23.86 4.44
CA ALA A 453 3.00 -23.90 5.19
C ALA A 453 4.21 -23.36 4.41
N ALA A 454 4.39 -23.75 3.16
CA ALA A 454 5.49 -23.29 2.31
C ALA A 454 5.41 -21.76 2.06
N SER A 455 4.24 -21.26 1.69
CA SER A 455 4.03 -19.84 1.44
C SER A 455 4.23 -18.98 2.70
N ASN A 456 3.81 -19.48 3.86
CA ASN A 456 4.00 -18.80 5.13
C ASN A 456 5.47 -18.76 5.54
N TRP A 457 6.20 -19.84 5.25
CA TRP A 457 7.64 -19.88 5.51
C TRP A 457 8.39 -18.86 4.66
N GLU A 458 8.09 -18.76 3.36
CA GLU A 458 8.68 -17.78 2.45
C GLU A 458 8.46 -16.34 2.93
N VAL A 459 7.25 -16.01 3.37
CA VAL A 459 6.90 -14.68 3.89
C VAL A 459 7.66 -14.33 5.17
N SER A 460 7.88 -15.32 6.06
CA SER A 460 8.56 -15.10 7.34
C SER A 460 10.08 -15.11 7.24
N HIS A 461 10.66 -15.56 6.12
CA HIS A 461 12.10 -15.67 5.87
C HIS A 461 12.52 -15.01 4.54
N PRO A 462 12.25 -13.73 4.36
CA PRO A 462 12.51 -13.04 3.07
C PRO A 462 14.00 -13.00 2.70
N GLU A 463 14.91 -13.02 3.67
CA GLU A 463 16.35 -13.05 3.43
C GLU A 463 16.88 -14.39 2.90
N GLN A 464 16.13 -15.49 3.08
CA GLN A 464 16.50 -16.82 2.58
C GLN A 464 15.90 -17.10 1.20
N TYR A 465 14.96 -16.26 0.76
CA TYR A 465 14.36 -16.34 -0.56
C TYR A 465 15.23 -15.58 -1.56
N GLN A 466 16.30 -16.22 -2.05
CA GLN A 466 17.00 -15.75 -3.25
C GLN A 466 16.24 -16.30 -4.45
N GLN A 467 15.59 -15.44 -5.21
CA GLN A 467 15.14 -15.77 -6.55
C GLN A 467 16.40 -16.09 -7.35
N LEU A 468 16.68 -17.39 -7.53
CA LEU A 468 17.74 -17.85 -8.43
C LEU A 468 17.46 -17.25 -9.80
N SER A 469 18.37 -16.42 -10.29
CA SER A 469 18.29 -15.97 -11.68
C SER A 469 18.48 -17.20 -12.57
N LEU A 470 17.86 -17.19 -13.73
CA LEU A 470 18.04 -18.25 -14.76
C LEU A 470 19.53 -18.52 -15.07
N PHE A 471 20.42 -17.61 -14.70
CA PHE A 471 21.87 -17.69 -14.91
C PHE A 471 22.63 -18.27 -13.70
N ASP A 472 21.99 -18.39 -12.52
CA ASP A 472 22.61 -19.00 -11.34
C ASP A 472 22.51 -20.55 -11.37
N ALA A 473 21.65 -21.10 -12.24
CA ALA A 473 21.52 -22.55 -12.47
C ALA A 473 22.65 -23.16 -13.33
N ALA A 474 23.59 -22.35 -13.78
CA ALA A 474 24.68 -22.79 -14.68
C ALA A 474 26.05 -22.92 -14.01
N VAL A 475 26.12 -23.14 -12.70
CA VAL A 475 27.40 -23.50 -12.03
C VAL A 475 27.31 -24.99 -11.63
N PRO A 476 27.96 -25.90 -12.36
CA PRO A 476 28.08 -27.28 -11.91
C PRO A 476 29.18 -27.35 -10.86
N GLY A 477 28.86 -27.90 -9.69
CA GLY A 477 29.85 -28.35 -8.73
C GLY A 477 29.63 -27.80 -7.32
N HIS A 478 28.75 -28.47 -6.59
CA HIS A 478 29.04 -28.98 -5.24
C HIS A 478 27.98 -30.04 -4.94
N ILE A 479 28.46 -31.28 -5.05
CA ILE A 479 27.84 -32.47 -4.48
C ILE A 479 27.93 -32.39 -2.97
#